data_1314dc04d5288effec61b05fce8b1a86
#
_entry.id   1314dc04d5288effec61b05fce8b1a86
#
_cell.length_a   1.000
_cell.length_b   1.000
_cell.length_c   1.000
_cell.angle_alpha   90.00
_cell.angle_beta   90.00
_cell.angle_gamma   90.00
#
_symmetry.space_group_name_H-M   'P 1'
#
loop_
_entity.id
_entity.type
_entity.pdbx_description
1 polymer ?
#
loop_
_entity_poly.entity_id
_entity_poly.type
_entity_poly.pdbx_seq_one_letter_code
_entity_poly.pdbx_strand_id
1 'polypeptide(L)'
;IKLRPGTNVAVLNMMLHFIIKSKLYNSDFIRDRTEGFDNFLKEIERQDVDHLAKVAGVDKQLVKEAAIAYATAKNSMEFHGLGVTEHEQGSKTVMLIADLAMITGNIGRKGVGVNPLRGQNNVQGAADMGCQPHQGAGYFEVSDEKNQKFYSEKYGVTHPTKAGLKIPQMFDAAIKKDIKGIWIIGEDIVQTDPNSAHVVEAMNSLELLVV
;
A
#
# COMPACT_ATOMS: atom_id res chain seq x y z
N ILE A 1 -11.57 -12.72 -11.65
CA ILE A 1 -10.69 -13.80 -11.10
C ILE A 1 -10.74 -13.72 -9.59
N LYS A 2 -11.23 -14.77 -8.94
CA LYS A 2 -11.28 -14.86 -7.47
C LYS A 2 -10.07 -15.67 -7.00
N LEU A 3 -9.13 -15.02 -6.34
CA LEU A 3 -7.92 -15.64 -5.82
C LEU A 3 -8.03 -15.93 -4.31
N ARG A 4 -7.18 -16.80 -3.79
CA ARG A 4 -7.07 -17.01 -2.34
C ARG A 4 -6.50 -15.76 -1.66
N PRO A 5 -6.97 -15.37 -0.47
CA PRO A 5 -6.40 -14.26 0.29
C PRO A 5 -4.88 -14.40 0.45
N GLY A 6 -4.15 -13.28 0.32
CA GLY A 6 -2.69 -13.25 0.44
C GLY A 6 -1.90 -13.71 -0.80
N THR A 7 -2.55 -14.02 -1.92
CA THR A 7 -1.88 -14.53 -3.13
C THR A 7 -1.83 -13.55 -4.31
N ASN A 8 -2.02 -12.26 -4.06
CA ASN A 8 -1.97 -11.21 -5.08
C ASN A 8 -0.67 -11.23 -5.89
N VAL A 9 0.47 -11.40 -5.22
CA VAL A 9 1.80 -11.48 -5.85
C VAL A 9 1.86 -12.60 -6.89
N ALA A 10 1.27 -13.77 -6.60
CA ALA A 10 1.27 -14.91 -7.51
C ALA A 10 0.48 -14.60 -8.80
N VAL A 11 -0.70 -13.98 -8.68
CA VAL A 11 -1.54 -13.62 -9.83
C VAL A 11 -0.87 -12.55 -10.69
N LEU A 12 -0.30 -11.51 -10.07
CA LEU A 12 0.38 -10.44 -10.80
C LEU A 12 1.64 -10.96 -11.52
N ASN A 13 2.44 -11.81 -10.89
CA ASN A 13 3.57 -12.46 -11.55
C ASN A 13 3.14 -13.30 -12.75
N MET A 14 2.02 -14.04 -12.67
CA MET A 14 1.48 -14.76 -13.82
C MET A 14 1.06 -13.80 -14.94
N MET A 15 0.38 -12.69 -14.62
CA MET A 15 -0.01 -11.68 -15.63
C MET A 15 1.22 -11.12 -16.34
N LEU A 16 2.23 -10.69 -15.58
CA LEU A 16 3.51 -10.19 -16.11
C LEU A 16 4.21 -11.24 -16.98
N HIS A 17 4.26 -12.49 -16.54
CA HIS A 17 4.83 -13.60 -17.32
C HIS A 17 4.13 -13.77 -18.66
N PHE A 18 2.79 -13.77 -18.69
CA PHE A 18 2.04 -13.93 -19.94
C PHE A 18 2.23 -12.74 -20.89
N ILE A 19 2.27 -11.52 -20.39
CA ILE A 19 2.55 -10.32 -21.20
C ILE A 19 3.93 -10.42 -21.83
N ILE A 20 4.95 -10.79 -21.06
CA ILE A 20 6.32 -10.93 -21.52
C ILE A 20 6.45 -12.05 -22.56
N LYS A 21 5.94 -13.25 -22.27
CA LYS A 21 5.97 -14.39 -23.20
C LYS A 21 5.22 -14.13 -24.50
N SER A 22 4.16 -13.33 -24.47
CA SER A 22 3.41 -12.91 -25.64
C SER A 22 3.98 -11.68 -26.34
N LYS A 23 5.09 -11.09 -25.83
CA LYS A 23 5.72 -9.88 -26.34
C LYS A 23 4.76 -8.69 -26.45
N LEU A 24 3.82 -8.58 -25.50
CA LEU A 24 2.81 -7.52 -25.43
C LEU A 24 3.23 -6.32 -24.58
N TYR A 25 4.52 -6.17 -24.33
CA TYR A 25 5.08 -5.03 -23.60
C TYR A 25 5.47 -3.87 -24.54
N ASN A 26 5.51 -2.66 -24.02
CA ASN A 26 5.85 -1.45 -24.76
C ASN A 26 7.37 -1.19 -24.68
N SER A 27 8.11 -1.66 -25.68
CA SER A 27 9.58 -1.55 -25.71
C SER A 27 10.10 -0.10 -25.69
N ASP A 28 9.39 0.82 -26.33
CA ASP A 28 9.80 2.22 -26.36
C ASP A 28 9.64 2.88 -25.00
N PHE A 29 8.49 2.64 -24.35
CA PHE A 29 8.27 3.14 -22.99
C PHE A 29 9.29 2.57 -22.00
N ILE A 30 9.56 1.26 -22.08
CA ILE A 30 10.55 0.59 -21.22
C ILE A 30 11.93 1.22 -21.40
N ARG A 31 12.41 1.36 -22.64
CA ARG A 31 13.72 1.96 -22.95
C ARG A 31 13.85 3.38 -22.42
N ASP A 32 12.82 4.19 -22.60
CA ASP A 32 12.89 5.63 -22.37
C ASP A 32 12.50 6.06 -20.95
N ARG A 33 11.81 5.18 -20.18
CA ARG A 33 11.13 5.56 -18.94
C ARG A 33 11.33 4.59 -17.77
N THR A 34 12.06 3.49 -17.95
CA THR A 34 12.27 2.52 -16.88
C THR A 34 13.74 2.14 -16.74
N GLU A 35 14.06 1.55 -15.59
CA GLU A 35 15.37 0.99 -15.28
C GLU A 35 15.25 -0.47 -14.87
N GLY A 36 16.31 -1.26 -15.02
CA GLY A 36 16.37 -2.62 -14.50
C GLY A 36 15.56 -3.68 -15.25
N PHE A 37 15.02 -3.38 -16.43
CA PHE A 37 14.14 -4.28 -17.18
C PHE A 37 14.77 -5.65 -17.46
N ASP A 38 16.07 -5.74 -17.78
CA ASP A 38 16.73 -7.01 -18.07
C ASP A 38 16.75 -7.97 -16.88
N ASN A 39 16.92 -7.45 -15.67
CA ASN A 39 16.85 -8.23 -14.44
C ASN A 39 15.41 -8.65 -14.14
N PHE A 40 14.47 -7.72 -14.28
CA PHE A 40 13.05 -7.99 -14.14
C PHE A 40 12.59 -9.08 -15.11
N LEU A 41 12.97 -8.99 -16.38
CA LEU A 41 12.65 -9.97 -17.42
C LEU A 41 13.10 -11.37 -17.01
N LYS A 42 14.38 -11.51 -16.56
CA LYS A 42 14.93 -12.80 -16.12
C LYS A 42 14.14 -13.40 -14.95
N GLU A 43 13.75 -12.59 -13.99
CA GLU A 43 12.99 -13.06 -12.82
C GLU A 43 11.56 -13.46 -13.20
N ILE A 44 10.90 -12.72 -14.06
CA ILE A 44 9.54 -13.05 -14.50
C ILE A 44 9.55 -14.30 -15.43
N GLU A 45 10.55 -14.47 -16.28
CA GLU A 45 10.63 -15.65 -17.15
C GLU A 45 10.89 -16.95 -16.40
N ARG A 46 11.50 -16.91 -15.23
CA ARG A 46 11.73 -18.07 -14.34
C ARG A 46 10.48 -18.53 -13.58
N GLN A 47 9.42 -17.73 -13.57
CA GLN A 47 8.23 -18.04 -12.78
C GLN A 47 7.55 -19.32 -13.30
N ASP A 48 7.29 -20.25 -12.38
CA ASP A 48 6.48 -21.43 -12.63
C ASP A 48 4.99 -21.07 -12.52
N VAL A 49 4.37 -20.78 -13.65
CA VAL A 49 2.97 -20.33 -13.70
C VAL A 49 1.98 -21.41 -13.24
N ASP A 50 2.31 -22.70 -13.36
CA ASP A 50 1.46 -23.80 -12.89
C ASP A 50 1.49 -23.85 -11.36
N HIS A 51 2.67 -23.68 -10.77
CA HIS A 51 2.81 -23.55 -9.33
C HIS A 51 2.08 -22.31 -8.80
N LEU A 52 2.25 -21.16 -9.42
CA LEU A 52 1.60 -19.90 -9.02
C LEU A 52 0.07 -20.01 -9.10
N ALA A 53 -0.47 -20.62 -10.17
CA ALA A 53 -1.91 -20.85 -10.31
C ALA A 53 -2.46 -21.75 -9.19
N LYS A 54 -1.71 -22.81 -8.82
CA LYS A 54 -2.06 -23.71 -7.71
C LYS A 54 -2.05 -22.96 -6.37
N VAL A 55 -1.03 -22.15 -6.11
CA VAL A 55 -0.91 -21.31 -4.90
C VAL A 55 -2.09 -20.35 -4.81
N ALA A 56 -2.37 -19.63 -5.87
CA ALA A 56 -3.46 -18.65 -5.92
C ALA A 56 -4.86 -19.27 -5.98
N GLY A 57 -4.96 -20.54 -6.35
CA GLY A 57 -6.24 -21.22 -6.52
C GLY A 57 -7.06 -20.68 -7.68
N VAL A 58 -6.40 -20.29 -8.77
CA VAL A 58 -7.02 -19.67 -9.96
C VAL A 58 -6.80 -20.52 -11.21
N ASP A 59 -7.68 -20.34 -12.18
CA ASP A 59 -7.48 -20.89 -13.53
C ASP A 59 -6.40 -20.07 -14.25
N LYS A 60 -5.30 -20.73 -14.59
CA LYS A 60 -4.18 -20.16 -15.34
C LYS A 60 -4.61 -19.54 -16.67
N GLN A 61 -5.52 -20.18 -17.38
CA GLN A 61 -5.99 -19.69 -18.67
C GLN A 61 -6.78 -18.40 -18.52
N LEU A 62 -7.61 -18.28 -17.49
CA LEU A 62 -8.36 -17.06 -17.19
C LEU A 62 -7.43 -15.89 -16.84
N VAL A 63 -6.32 -16.16 -16.11
CA VAL A 63 -5.31 -15.14 -15.82
C VAL A 63 -4.58 -14.69 -17.08
N LYS A 64 -4.27 -15.63 -18.00
CA LYS A 64 -3.67 -15.33 -19.30
C LYS A 64 -4.57 -14.44 -20.15
N GLU A 65 -5.86 -14.75 -20.23
CA GLU A 65 -6.84 -13.94 -20.96
C GLU A 65 -6.95 -12.51 -20.40
N ALA A 66 -6.99 -12.38 -19.08
CA ALA A 66 -6.99 -11.08 -18.42
C ALA A 66 -5.71 -10.28 -18.71
N ALA A 67 -4.54 -10.92 -18.66
CA ALA A 67 -3.26 -10.31 -18.97
C ALA A 67 -3.19 -9.80 -20.41
N ILE A 68 -3.65 -10.60 -21.38
CA ILE A 68 -3.72 -10.23 -22.79
C ILE A 68 -4.70 -9.07 -22.99
N ALA A 69 -5.91 -9.17 -22.43
CA ALA A 69 -6.90 -8.10 -22.51
C ALA A 69 -6.38 -6.76 -21.96
N TYR A 70 -5.71 -6.81 -20.81
CA TYR A 70 -5.07 -5.64 -20.22
C TYR A 70 -4.00 -5.04 -21.12
N ALA A 71 -3.08 -5.85 -21.63
CA ALA A 71 -1.93 -5.40 -22.41
C ALA A 71 -2.27 -4.95 -23.84
N THR A 72 -3.35 -5.47 -24.42
CA THR A 72 -3.78 -5.13 -25.81
C THR A 72 -4.79 -4.00 -25.87
N ALA A 73 -5.40 -3.63 -24.76
CA ALA A 73 -6.31 -2.50 -24.72
C ALA A 73 -5.58 -1.19 -25.04
N LYS A 74 -6.23 -0.28 -25.76
CA LYS A 74 -5.68 1.04 -26.08
C LYS A 74 -5.29 1.82 -24.83
N ASN A 75 -6.11 1.73 -23.78
CA ASN A 75 -5.91 2.34 -22.49
C ASN A 75 -6.33 1.33 -21.42
N SER A 76 -5.48 1.15 -20.42
CA SER A 76 -5.79 0.33 -19.24
C SER A 76 -5.48 1.11 -17.97
N MET A 77 -6.27 0.88 -16.92
CA MET A 77 -6.09 1.45 -15.59
C MET A 77 -6.10 0.35 -14.56
N GLU A 78 -5.32 0.53 -13.52
CA GLU A 78 -5.40 -0.27 -12.31
C GLU A 78 -6.04 0.53 -11.19
N PHE A 79 -6.94 -0.13 -10.47
CA PHE A 79 -7.48 0.35 -9.22
C PHE A 79 -7.17 -0.67 -8.14
N HIS A 80 -6.61 -0.22 -7.04
CA HIS A 80 -6.37 -1.07 -5.88
C HIS A 80 -6.67 -0.32 -4.58
N GLY A 81 -6.92 -1.03 -3.52
CA GLY A 81 -7.21 -0.47 -2.21
C GLY A 81 -6.62 -1.34 -1.10
N LEU A 82 -7.23 -1.31 0.06
CA LEU A 82 -6.75 -1.94 1.28
C LEU A 82 -6.62 -3.47 1.16
N GLY A 83 -7.46 -4.12 0.35
CA GLY A 83 -7.35 -5.55 0.07
C GLY A 83 -6.05 -5.97 -0.65
N VAL A 84 -5.28 -5.00 -1.16
CA VAL A 84 -3.93 -5.17 -1.72
C VAL A 84 -2.86 -4.73 -0.73
N THR A 85 -3.06 -3.58 -0.07
CA THR A 85 -2.01 -2.93 0.74
C THR A 85 -1.91 -3.45 2.16
N GLU A 86 -3.01 -3.92 2.76
CA GLU A 86 -3.06 -4.45 4.13
C GLU A 86 -2.74 -5.95 4.20
N HIS A 87 -1.68 -6.34 3.52
CA HIS A 87 -1.11 -7.68 3.57
C HIS A 87 0.38 -7.61 3.89
N GLU A 88 0.93 -8.71 4.40
CA GLU A 88 2.37 -8.84 4.65
C GLU A 88 3.21 -8.49 3.41
N GLN A 89 2.71 -8.81 2.21
CA GLN A 89 3.35 -8.51 0.94
C GLN A 89 2.73 -7.30 0.22
N GLY A 90 2.02 -6.42 0.94
CA GLY A 90 1.31 -5.28 0.36
C GLY A 90 2.19 -4.37 -0.48
N SER A 91 3.37 -3.98 0.02
CA SER A 91 4.33 -3.16 -0.74
C SER A 91 4.79 -3.83 -2.03
N LYS A 92 5.10 -5.14 -1.98
CA LYS A 92 5.49 -5.91 -3.18
C LYS A 92 4.35 -6.00 -4.19
N THR A 93 3.12 -6.16 -3.71
CA THR A 93 1.94 -6.21 -4.58
C THR A 93 1.75 -4.88 -5.31
N VAL A 94 1.88 -3.75 -4.61
CA VAL A 94 1.79 -2.41 -5.23
C VAL A 94 2.90 -2.19 -6.26
N MET A 95 4.13 -2.62 -5.97
CA MET A 95 5.23 -2.57 -6.94
C MET A 95 4.91 -3.37 -8.21
N LEU A 96 4.40 -4.59 -8.08
CA LEU A 96 4.01 -5.41 -9.24
C LEU A 96 2.85 -4.82 -10.05
N ILE A 97 1.92 -4.11 -9.40
CA ILE A 97 0.87 -3.35 -10.09
C ILE A 97 1.51 -2.20 -10.89
N ALA A 98 2.46 -1.47 -10.30
CA ALA A 98 3.19 -0.42 -11.00
C ALA A 98 4.02 -0.99 -12.17
N ASP A 99 4.68 -2.14 -11.97
CA ASP A 99 5.43 -2.83 -13.03
C ASP A 99 4.51 -3.23 -14.19
N LEU A 100 3.30 -3.71 -13.91
CA LEU A 100 2.31 -4.05 -14.93
C LEU A 100 1.95 -2.84 -15.79
N ALA A 101 1.71 -1.67 -15.17
CA ALA A 101 1.45 -0.42 -15.86
C ALA A 101 2.67 0.06 -16.66
N MET A 102 3.87 -0.02 -16.09
CA MET A 102 5.12 0.41 -16.74
C MET A 102 5.45 -0.42 -17.97
N ILE A 103 5.45 -1.75 -17.86
CA ILE A 103 5.82 -2.59 -19.01
C ILE A 103 4.84 -2.47 -20.17
N THR A 104 3.59 -2.08 -19.93
CA THR A 104 2.57 -1.88 -20.97
C THR A 104 2.43 -0.42 -21.41
N GLY A 105 3.18 0.52 -20.79
CA GLY A 105 3.12 1.95 -21.10
C GLY A 105 1.81 2.61 -20.69
N ASN A 106 1.13 2.07 -19.68
CA ASN A 106 -0.13 2.61 -19.16
C ASN A 106 0.08 3.66 -18.06
N ILE A 107 1.06 4.56 -18.27
CA ILE A 107 1.40 5.68 -17.37
C ILE A 107 1.60 6.95 -18.20
N GLY A 108 1.22 8.11 -17.63
CA GLY A 108 1.58 9.44 -18.13
C GLY A 108 0.76 9.93 -19.31
N ARG A 109 -0.35 9.31 -19.66
CA ARG A 109 -1.29 9.75 -20.71
C ARG A 109 -2.75 9.68 -20.25
N LYS A 110 -3.63 10.35 -20.96
CA LYS A 110 -5.06 10.41 -20.60
C LYS A 110 -5.69 9.01 -20.66
N GLY A 111 -6.40 8.63 -19.61
CA GLY A 111 -7.18 7.40 -19.52
C GLY A 111 -6.35 6.16 -19.16
N VAL A 112 -5.19 6.34 -18.53
CA VAL A 112 -4.36 5.25 -17.99
C VAL A 112 -3.83 5.62 -16.60
N GLY A 113 -3.29 4.67 -15.87
CA GLY A 113 -2.59 4.91 -14.62
C GLY A 113 -2.88 3.90 -13.53
N VAL A 114 -2.09 4.00 -12.47
CA VAL A 114 -2.26 3.25 -11.23
C VAL A 114 -2.99 4.14 -10.22
N ASN A 115 -4.12 3.69 -9.74
CA ASN A 115 -5.05 4.49 -8.96
C ASN A 115 -5.34 3.82 -7.62
N PRO A 116 -4.59 4.15 -6.55
CA PRO A 116 -4.89 3.67 -5.22
C PRO A 116 -6.18 4.33 -4.71
N LEU A 117 -7.16 3.50 -4.35
CA LEU A 117 -8.42 3.94 -3.75
C LEU A 117 -8.29 3.92 -2.23
N ARG A 118 -8.63 5.01 -1.59
CA ARG A 118 -8.66 5.11 -0.13
C ARG A 118 -9.98 4.54 0.40
N GLY A 119 -9.95 3.99 1.63
CA GLY A 119 -11.15 3.42 2.25
C GLY A 119 -12.02 4.46 2.94
N GLN A 120 -11.43 5.27 3.79
CA GLN A 120 -12.15 6.25 4.61
C GLN A 120 -12.39 7.55 3.85
N ASN A 121 -13.43 8.27 4.26
CA ASN A 121 -13.74 9.60 3.75
C ASN A 121 -12.61 10.57 4.08
N ASN A 122 -12.07 11.20 3.03
CA ASN A 122 -11.02 12.22 3.14
C ASN A 122 -9.79 11.80 3.96
N VAL A 123 -9.44 10.53 3.96
CA VAL A 123 -8.20 10.05 4.62
C VAL A 123 -6.94 10.71 4.03
N GLN A 124 -6.98 11.07 2.76
CA GLN A 124 -5.92 11.83 2.12
C GLN A 124 -5.77 13.20 2.78
N GLY A 125 -6.87 13.94 2.96
CA GLY A 125 -6.86 15.24 3.64
C GLY A 125 -6.43 15.14 5.11
N ALA A 126 -6.79 14.07 5.81
CA ALA A 126 -6.28 13.83 7.16
C ALA A 126 -4.75 13.70 7.16
N ALA A 127 -4.18 12.94 6.23
CA ALA A 127 -2.72 12.84 6.07
C ALA A 127 -2.09 14.19 5.68
N ASP A 128 -2.71 14.95 4.74
CA ASP A 128 -2.25 16.30 4.34
C ASP A 128 -2.17 17.26 5.53
N MET A 129 -3.07 17.10 6.51
CA MET A 129 -3.11 17.91 7.73
C MET A 129 -2.25 17.37 8.87
N GLY A 130 -1.48 16.31 8.65
CA GLY A 130 -0.53 15.78 9.61
C GLY A 130 -1.10 14.81 10.63
N CYS A 131 -2.24 14.17 10.36
CA CYS A 131 -2.75 13.07 11.18
C CYS A 131 -1.93 11.79 10.99
N GLN A 132 -0.61 11.91 11.21
CA GLN A 132 0.37 10.84 11.09
C GLN A 132 1.41 10.95 12.21
N PRO A 133 1.96 9.83 12.70
CA PRO A 133 2.89 9.89 13.83
C PRO A 133 4.27 10.45 13.47
N HIS A 134 4.68 10.42 12.21
CA HIS A 134 6.02 10.77 11.77
C HIS A 134 6.08 12.03 10.89
N GLN A 135 4.93 12.49 10.39
CA GLN A 135 4.83 13.65 9.52
C GLN A 135 3.80 14.64 10.04
N GLY A 136 4.11 15.90 9.99
CA GLY A 136 3.18 16.99 10.24
C GLY A 136 2.45 17.43 8.98
N ALA A 137 1.65 18.50 9.09
CA ALA A 137 0.90 19.06 7.96
C ALA A 137 1.82 19.36 6.77
N GLY A 138 1.43 18.95 5.58
CA GLY A 138 2.22 19.06 4.35
C GLY A 138 3.30 17.98 4.20
N TYR A 139 3.20 16.87 4.92
CA TYR A 139 4.12 15.70 4.85
C TYR A 139 5.57 15.99 5.29
N PHE A 140 5.80 17.01 6.09
CA PHE A 140 7.13 17.28 6.60
C PHE A 140 7.47 16.37 7.78
N GLU A 141 8.63 15.70 7.70
CA GLU A 141 9.10 14.80 8.76
C GLU A 141 9.28 15.56 10.09
N VAL A 142 8.68 15.04 11.16
CA VAL A 142 8.76 15.67 12.49
C VAL A 142 10.14 15.54 13.14
N SER A 143 10.95 14.59 12.71
CA SER A 143 12.33 14.38 13.19
C SER A 143 13.38 15.30 12.55
N ASP A 144 13.03 16.04 11.50
CA ASP A 144 13.91 16.99 10.83
C ASP A 144 13.95 18.32 11.60
N GLU A 145 15.14 18.79 11.99
CA GLU A 145 15.33 20.01 12.80
C GLU A 145 14.78 21.28 12.12
N LYS A 146 14.88 21.36 10.79
CA LYS A 146 14.34 22.50 10.03
C LYS A 146 12.82 22.54 10.12
N ASN A 147 12.18 21.38 10.01
CA ASN A 147 10.73 21.26 10.10
C ASN A 147 10.24 21.52 11.54
N GLN A 148 10.97 21.05 12.55
CA GLN A 148 10.68 21.33 13.95
C GLN A 148 10.69 22.83 14.23
N LYS A 149 11.71 23.54 13.76
CA LYS A 149 11.79 25.00 13.86
C LYS A 149 10.60 25.66 13.18
N PHE A 150 10.30 25.28 11.95
CA PHE A 150 9.16 25.80 11.19
C PHE A 150 7.84 25.63 11.95
N TYR A 151 7.54 24.42 12.46
CA TYR A 151 6.31 24.17 13.20
C TYR A 151 6.27 24.89 14.53
N SER A 152 7.40 24.95 15.25
CA SER A 152 7.49 25.67 16.53
C SER A 152 7.20 27.16 16.36
N GLU A 153 7.72 27.76 15.30
CA GLU A 153 7.45 29.16 14.95
C GLU A 153 5.98 29.39 14.53
N LYS A 154 5.41 28.45 13.78
CA LYS A 154 4.01 28.56 13.31
C LYS A 154 2.97 28.36 14.40
N TYR A 155 3.20 27.40 15.28
CA TYR A 155 2.26 27.05 16.34
C TYR A 155 2.52 27.77 17.68
N GLY A 156 3.65 28.46 17.83
CA GLY A 156 4.01 29.18 19.04
C GLY A 156 4.35 28.27 20.23
N VAL A 157 4.67 26.99 19.96
CA VAL A 157 5.02 25.98 20.98
C VAL A 157 6.19 25.15 20.49
N THR A 158 6.95 24.56 21.42
CA THR A 158 8.04 23.64 21.05
C THR A 158 7.47 22.38 20.41
N HIS A 159 7.84 22.13 19.16
CA HIS A 159 7.40 20.96 18.43
C HIS A 159 8.16 19.71 18.88
N PRO A 160 7.51 18.54 18.97
CA PRO A 160 8.20 17.27 19.28
C PRO A 160 9.35 16.97 18.31
N THR A 161 10.42 16.38 18.83
CA THR A 161 11.64 16.04 18.05
C THR A 161 11.70 14.60 17.60
N LYS A 162 10.73 13.80 18.01
CA LYS A 162 10.64 12.37 17.68
C LYS A 162 9.28 12.06 17.07
N ALA A 163 9.28 11.10 16.15
CA ALA A 163 8.03 10.53 15.64
C ALA A 163 7.18 9.96 16.78
N GLY A 164 5.86 10.11 16.66
CA GLY A 164 4.91 9.50 17.57
C GLY A 164 4.79 7.99 17.35
N LEU A 165 3.99 7.34 18.18
CA LEU A 165 3.72 5.91 18.09
C LEU A 165 2.69 5.61 16.98
N LYS A 166 2.86 4.48 16.31
CA LYS A 166 1.83 3.88 15.44
C LYS A 166 0.80 3.14 16.28
N ILE A 167 -0.39 2.89 15.74
CA ILE A 167 -1.51 2.29 16.47
C ILE A 167 -1.13 1.04 17.29
N PRO A 168 -0.47 -0.01 16.74
CA PRO A 168 -0.09 -1.17 17.55
C PRO A 168 0.87 -0.80 18.70
N GLN A 169 1.77 0.14 18.47
CA GLN A 169 2.70 0.62 19.51
C GLN A 169 1.99 1.43 20.60
N MET A 170 0.88 2.13 20.25
CA MET A 170 0.06 2.82 21.26
C MET A 170 -0.60 1.81 22.19
N PHE A 171 -1.09 0.68 21.67
CA PHE A 171 -1.67 -0.39 22.50
C PHE A 171 -0.63 -1.01 23.43
N ASP A 172 0.56 -1.34 22.91
CA ASP A 172 1.66 -1.83 23.73
C ASP A 172 2.04 -0.85 24.85
N ALA A 173 2.08 0.45 24.54
CA ALA A 173 2.39 1.50 25.50
C ALA A 173 1.26 1.69 26.54
N ALA A 174 -0.01 1.52 26.15
CA ALA A 174 -1.14 1.56 27.05
C ALA A 174 -1.09 0.40 28.06
N ILE A 175 -0.83 -0.82 27.61
CA ILE A 175 -0.67 -2.01 28.47
C ILE A 175 0.48 -1.82 29.45
N LYS A 176 1.60 -1.21 29.02
CA LYS A 176 2.76 -0.86 29.86
C LYS A 176 2.53 0.36 30.75
N LYS A 177 1.38 1.04 30.60
CA LYS A 177 1.02 2.28 31.29
C LYS A 177 1.93 3.48 30.98
N ASP A 178 2.65 3.43 29.85
CA ASP A 178 3.40 4.55 29.30
C ASP A 178 2.48 5.60 28.69
N ILE A 179 1.31 5.16 28.16
CA ILE A 179 0.19 6.00 27.75
C ILE A 179 -0.95 5.82 28.75
N LYS A 180 -1.51 6.94 29.25
CA LYS A 180 -2.55 6.97 30.24
C LYS A 180 -3.94 7.26 29.67
N GLY A 181 -4.01 7.92 28.52
CA GLY A 181 -5.25 8.28 27.87
C GLY A 181 -5.18 8.16 26.37
N ILE A 182 -6.28 7.72 25.75
CA ILE A 182 -6.46 7.68 24.30
C ILE A 182 -7.81 8.34 23.96
N TRP A 183 -7.80 9.16 22.92
CA TRP A 183 -9.00 9.68 22.32
C TRP A 183 -9.19 9.06 20.93
N ILE A 184 -10.30 8.36 20.73
CA ILE A 184 -10.67 7.70 19.49
C ILE A 184 -11.75 8.54 18.82
N ILE A 185 -11.59 8.88 17.56
CA ILE A 185 -12.51 9.75 16.82
C ILE A 185 -13.04 8.99 15.60
N GLY A 186 -14.33 8.62 15.64
CA GLY A 186 -15.04 8.04 14.49
C GLY A 186 -14.55 6.67 14.06
N GLU A 187 -14.03 5.86 14.98
CA GLU A 187 -13.45 4.54 14.71
C GLU A 187 -13.93 3.51 15.74
N ASP A 188 -14.33 2.32 15.28
CA ASP A 188 -14.56 1.16 16.13
C ASP A 188 -13.29 0.28 16.18
N ILE A 189 -12.32 0.71 16.97
CA ILE A 189 -10.99 0.15 17.01
C ILE A 189 -10.95 -1.32 17.46
N VAL A 190 -11.94 -1.75 18.26
CA VAL A 190 -12.04 -3.15 18.72
C VAL A 190 -12.41 -4.08 17.57
N GLN A 191 -13.18 -3.61 16.60
CA GLN A 191 -13.56 -4.40 15.43
C GLN A 191 -12.61 -4.27 14.26
N THR A 192 -11.99 -3.10 14.09
CA THR A 192 -11.18 -2.80 12.89
C THR A 192 -9.72 -3.20 13.04
N ASP A 193 -9.19 -3.26 14.26
CA ASP A 193 -7.83 -3.76 14.50
C ASP A 193 -7.81 -5.30 14.47
N PRO A 194 -6.78 -5.92 13.84
CA PRO A 194 -6.73 -7.37 13.66
C PRO A 194 -6.61 -8.19 14.95
N ASN A 195 -6.17 -7.59 16.07
CA ASN A 195 -6.04 -8.27 17.36
C ASN A 195 -6.96 -7.68 18.43
N SER A 196 -8.25 -7.96 18.31
CA SER A 196 -9.29 -7.42 19.22
C SER A 196 -9.00 -7.68 20.70
N ALA A 197 -8.44 -8.84 21.08
CA ALA A 197 -8.09 -9.15 22.48
C ALA A 197 -7.02 -8.19 23.02
N HIS A 198 -5.99 -7.91 22.23
CA HIS A 198 -4.93 -6.96 22.57
C HIS A 198 -5.46 -5.53 22.70
N VAL A 199 -6.37 -5.14 21.80
CA VAL A 199 -7.03 -3.82 21.87
C VAL A 199 -7.83 -3.68 23.13
N VAL A 200 -8.65 -4.67 23.49
CA VAL A 200 -9.47 -4.66 24.71
C VAL A 200 -8.58 -4.57 25.96
N GLU A 201 -7.48 -5.32 26.02
CA GLU A 201 -6.50 -5.24 27.10
C GLU A 201 -5.90 -3.83 27.21
N ALA A 202 -5.49 -3.25 26.09
CA ALA A 202 -4.94 -1.91 26.04
C ALA A 202 -5.95 -0.86 26.53
N MET A 203 -7.19 -0.91 26.04
CA MET A 203 -8.24 0.03 26.46
C MET A 203 -8.55 -0.07 27.96
N ASN A 204 -8.60 -1.29 28.52
CA ASN A 204 -8.81 -1.51 29.95
C ASN A 204 -7.62 -1.07 30.82
N SER A 205 -6.46 -0.88 30.24
CA SER A 205 -5.25 -0.41 30.95
C SER A 205 -5.16 1.11 31.10
N LEU A 206 -6.01 1.85 30.39
CA LEU A 206 -6.00 3.31 30.37
C LEU A 206 -6.65 3.91 31.63
N GLU A 207 -6.18 5.10 32.03
CA GLU A 207 -6.83 5.96 33.03
C GLU A 207 -7.98 6.78 32.41
N LEU A 208 -7.88 7.09 31.09
CA LEU A 208 -8.86 7.86 30.33
C LEU A 208 -9.04 7.29 28.93
N LEU A 209 -10.29 6.97 28.61
CA LEU A 209 -10.70 6.62 27.24
C LEU A 209 -11.83 7.55 26.82
N VAL A 210 -11.63 8.27 25.71
CA VAL A 210 -12.65 9.12 25.09
C VAL A 210 -13.01 8.53 23.71
N VAL A 211 -14.31 8.33 23.44
CA VAL A 211 -14.83 7.76 22.19
C VAL A 211 -15.91 8.67 21.62
#